data_9952f22275899b7b95c6ae0c1a7a840f
#
_entry.id   9952f22275899b7b95c6ae0c1a7a840f
#
_cell.length_a   1.000
_cell.length_b   1.000
_cell.length_c   1.000
_cell.angle_alpha   90.00
_cell.angle_beta   90.00
_cell.angle_gamma   90.00
#
_symmetry.space_group_name_H-M   'P 1'
#
loop_
_entity.id
_entity.type
_entity.pdbx_description
1 polymer ?
#
loop_
_entity_poly.entity_id
_entity_poly.type
_entity_poly.pdbx_seq_one_letter_code
_entity_poly.pdbx_strand_id
1 'polypeptide(L)'
;MNLKKGVGLWEQAKKIIPGGSQLLSKRSEQFLPGQWPSYYRKAKGIEIWDLDGNKFYDMSSMGVGSCILGYADDDVNAAVIDAVNLGSMATLNCPEEIELAELLLKQNKWAEMVRYARTGGEAMTVAVRIARAHSGKEKVAFCGYHGWHDWYLSANLADNKNLDGHLIPGLEPNGVPRSLKGTSIPFAFNRIDELEQIVTENDIGVIVTEPVRHHPPENNFLAKVKSIAQEIGAVLVFDEISSGWRVNVGGIHHLYEVYPDLAVYGKAMSNGFPMAAIVGTGEVMDSAQTSFISSTYWTEKVGPTAAIATINKMVDRKVPQKLIETGNIISKGWLEAAADSDMEIEVMDAIPPLTTFGFDFKDQNQAAGTLFTQEMLNRGYLAGNGVYVSYAHDKPNVEEYLENVGDVFGIIKKAVEDGSLIHQLKGPVAHSGFKRLT
;
A
#
# COMPACT_ATOMS: atom_id res chain seq x y z
N MET A 1 -27.44 -7.29 -11.73
CA MET A 1 -27.13 -6.61 -10.45
C MET A 1 -27.60 -5.16 -10.53
N ASN A 2 -28.19 -4.60 -9.46
CA ASN A 2 -28.58 -3.17 -9.42
C ASN A 2 -27.48 -2.39 -8.68
N LEU A 3 -26.85 -1.39 -9.30
CA LEU A 3 -25.75 -0.59 -8.75
C LEU A 3 -26.06 0.92 -8.76
N LYS A 4 -27.35 1.28 -8.90
CA LYS A 4 -27.78 2.67 -9.19
C LYS A 4 -27.42 3.66 -8.08
N LYS A 5 -27.53 3.28 -6.80
CA LYS A 5 -27.25 4.19 -5.68
C LYS A 5 -25.77 4.52 -5.57
N GLY A 6 -24.91 3.50 -5.65
CA GLY A 6 -23.48 3.70 -5.58
C GLY A 6 -22.94 4.54 -6.75
N VAL A 7 -23.35 4.21 -7.97
CA VAL A 7 -22.98 4.96 -9.18
C VAL A 7 -23.52 6.40 -9.12
N GLY A 8 -24.81 6.58 -8.73
CA GLY A 8 -25.40 7.92 -8.61
C GLY A 8 -24.69 8.80 -7.58
N LEU A 9 -24.31 8.23 -6.43
CA LEU A 9 -23.56 8.93 -5.40
C LEU A 9 -22.13 9.28 -5.86
N TRP A 10 -21.50 8.44 -6.68
CA TRP A 10 -20.20 8.72 -7.29
C TRP A 10 -20.27 9.93 -8.24
N GLU A 11 -21.30 10.00 -9.10
CA GLU A 11 -21.51 11.16 -9.99
C GLU A 11 -21.76 12.46 -9.19
N GLN A 12 -22.41 12.37 -8.03
CA GLN A 12 -22.54 13.50 -7.12
C GLN A 12 -21.23 13.88 -6.47
N ALA A 13 -20.46 12.89 -5.99
CA ALA A 13 -19.17 13.11 -5.35
C ALA A 13 -18.18 13.84 -6.27
N LYS A 14 -18.11 13.49 -7.54
CA LYS A 14 -17.26 14.17 -8.53
C LYS A 14 -17.54 15.68 -8.66
N LYS A 15 -18.74 16.13 -8.31
CA LYS A 15 -19.13 17.54 -8.38
C LYS A 15 -18.73 18.35 -7.15
N ILE A 16 -18.60 17.70 -5.98
CA ILE A 16 -18.39 18.36 -4.68
C ILE A 16 -17.08 17.98 -4.00
N ILE A 17 -16.45 16.90 -4.44
CA ILE A 17 -15.15 16.45 -3.97
C ILE A 17 -14.19 16.42 -5.17
N PRO A 18 -13.13 17.21 -5.18
CA PRO A 18 -12.15 17.18 -6.27
C PRO A 18 -11.62 15.76 -6.49
N GLY A 19 -11.80 15.22 -7.72
CA GLY A 19 -11.45 13.83 -8.03
C GLY A 19 -12.39 12.76 -7.48
N GLY A 20 -13.55 13.13 -6.91
CA GLY A 20 -14.61 12.24 -6.42
C GLY A 20 -14.30 11.47 -5.13
N SER A 21 -13.03 11.29 -4.81
CA SER A 21 -12.54 10.53 -3.65
C SER A 21 -11.25 11.13 -3.12
N GLN A 22 -10.98 10.91 -1.83
CA GLN A 22 -9.72 11.32 -1.19
C GLN A 22 -8.53 10.42 -1.58
N LEU A 23 -8.79 9.27 -2.22
CA LEU A 23 -7.78 8.29 -2.57
C LEU A 23 -7.92 7.84 -4.03
N LEU A 24 -6.86 8.00 -4.82
CA LEU A 24 -6.83 7.60 -6.23
C LEU A 24 -7.22 6.14 -6.44
N SER A 25 -6.68 5.22 -5.62
CA SER A 25 -6.96 3.79 -5.69
C SER A 25 -8.39 3.40 -5.32
N LYS A 26 -9.28 4.35 -5.00
CA LYS A 26 -10.72 4.12 -4.78
C LYS A 26 -11.60 4.75 -5.86
N ARG A 27 -11.02 5.36 -6.88
CA ARG A 27 -11.80 5.90 -8.01
C ARG A 27 -12.38 4.76 -8.83
N SER A 28 -13.68 4.82 -9.13
CA SER A 28 -14.36 3.78 -9.93
C SER A 28 -13.77 3.64 -11.33
N GLU A 29 -13.21 4.70 -11.86
CA GLU A 29 -12.54 4.74 -13.17
C GLU A 29 -11.26 3.87 -13.23
N GLN A 30 -10.66 3.54 -12.07
CA GLN A 30 -9.51 2.62 -12.01
C GLN A 30 -9.92 1.14 -12.11
N PHE A 31 -11.21 0.83 -11.91
CA PHE A 31 -11.75 -0.53 -11.90
C PHE A 31 -12.72 -0.75 -13.07
N LEU A 32 -13.91 -0.15 -12.95
CA LEU A 32 -14.98 -0.35 -13.92
C LEU A 32 -15.82 0.93 -14.04
N PRO A 33 -15.45 1.86 -14.94
CA PRO A 33 -16.11 3.16 -15.06
C PRO A 33 -17.62 3.05 -15.25
N GLY A 34 -18.39 3.77 -14.42
CA GLY A 34 -19.85 3.79 -14.47
C GLY A 34 -20.58 2.53 -13.98
N GLN A 35 -19.85 1.50 -13.53
CA GLN A 35 -20.41 0.23 -13.09
C GLN A 35 -19.85 -0.26 -11.74
N TRP A 36 -18.74 0.35 -11.24
CA TRP A 36 -18.16 -0.04 -9.97
C TRP A 36 -19.05 0.39 -8.80
N PRO A 37 -19.35 -0.49 -7.79
CA PRO A 37 -20.15 -0.16 -6.61
C PRO A 37 -19.35 0.69 -5.62
N SER A 38 -19.11 1.95 -5.94
CA SER A 38 -18.12 2.84 -5.30
C SER A 38 -18.31 3.07 -3.80
N TYR A 39 -19.45 2.69 -3.22
CA TYR A 39 -19.78 2.93 -1.81
C TYR A 39 -20.35 1.68 -1.14
N TYR A 40 -19.89 1.46 0.07
CA TYR A 40 -20.38 0.36 0.90
C TYR A 40 -21.26 0.88 2.06
N ARG A 41 -22.18 0.03 2.50
CA ARG A 41 -23.00 0.23 3.70
C ARG A 41 -22.43 -0.54 4.89
N LYS A 42 -21.87 -1.73 4.66
CA LYS A 42 -21.36 -2.65 5.67
C LYS A 42 -20.20 -3.44 5.08
N ALA A 43 -19.21 -3.74 5.92
CA ALA A 43 -18.15 -4.69 5.60
C ALA A 43 -17.85 -5.55 6.84
N LYS A 44 -17.58 -6.85 6.63
CA LYS A 44 -17.22 -7.81 7.69
C LYS A 44 -16.40 -8.97 7.10
N GLY A 45 -15.27 -9.29 7.70
CA GLY A 45 -14.36 -10.30 7.14
C GLY A 45 -13.88 -9.88 5.76
N ILE A 46 -14.25 -10.61 4.71
CA ILE A 46 -14.01 -10.24 3.30
C ILE A 46 -15.32 -9.80 2.60
N GLU A 47 -16.43 -9.81 3.29
CA GLU A 47 -17.72 -9.49 2.72
C GLU A 47 -17.99 -7.98 2.77
N ILE A 48 -18.52 -7.44 1.67
CA ILE A 48 -18.94 -6.05 1.54
C ILE A 48 -20.38 -6.00 1.01
N TRP A 49 -21.19 -5.17 1.62
CA TRP A 49 -22.55 -4.84 1.14
C TRP A 49 -22.57 -3.41 0.63
N ASP A 50 -22.97 -3.23 -0.62
CA ASP A 50 -23.15 -1.92 -1.23
C ASP A 50 -24.42 -1.19 -0.75
N LEU A 51 -24.67 -0.01 -1.30
CA LEU A 51 -25.86 0.80 -0.95
C LEU A 51 -27.17 0.26 -1.53
N ASP A 52 -27.10 -0.59 -2.53
CA ASP A 52 -28.26 -1.26 -3.15
C ASP A 52 -28.60 -2.60 -2.49
N GLY A 53 -27.72 -3.07 -1.57
CA GLY A 53 -27.90 -4.31 -0.80
C GLY A 53 -27.25 -5.53 -1.46
N ASN A 54 -26.49 -5.36 -2.55
CA ASN A 54 -25.70 -6.44 -3.12
C ASN A 54 -24.54 -6.80 -2.19
N LYS A 55 -24.27 -8.10 -2.05
CA LYS A 55 -23.13 -8.64 -1.32
C LYS A 55 -22.02 -9.02 -2.29
N PHE A 56 -20.80 -8.67 -1.92
CA PHE A 56 -19.57 -9.00 -2.64
C PHE A 56 -18.53 -9.59 -1.70
N TYR A 57 -17.64 -10.41 -2.25
CA TYR A 57 -16.39 -10.79 -1.60
C TYR A 57 -15.24 -9.92 -2.13
N ASP A 58 -14.46 -9.33 -1.23
CA ASP A 58 -13.29 -8.52 -1.63
C ASP A 58 -12.10 -9.43 -1.91
N MET A 59 -11.86 -9.69 -3.18
CA MET A 59 -10.67 -10.35 -3.71
C MET A 59 -9.81 -9.32 -4.47
N SER A 60 -9.61 -8.14 -3.85
CA SER A 60 -8.79 -7.06 -4.40
C SER A 60 -7.90 -6.44 -3.31
N SER A 61 -8.23 -5.26 -2.83
CA SER A 61 -7.27 -4.47 -2.06
C SER A 61 -7.45 -4.47 -0.54
N MET A 62 -8.54 -5.04 0.00
CA MET A 62 -8.82 -5.07 1.45
C MET A 62 -8.53 -3.73 2.16
N GLY A 63 -9.20 -2.65 1.67
CA GLY A 63 -8.96 -1.29 2.18
C GLY A 63 -7.57 -0.75 1.84
N VAL A 64 -7.05 -1.09 0.66
CA VAL A 64 -5.69 -0.75 0.18
C VAL A 64 -4.60 -1.31 1.12
N GLY A 65 -4.82 -2.55 1.54
CA GLY A 65 -3.90 -3.30 2.39
C GLY A 65 -3.92 -2.91 3.87
N SER A 66 -4.91 -2.12 4.31
CA SER A 66 -5.00 -1.75 5.73
C SER A 66 -5.73 -2.80 6.59
N CYS A 67 -6.70 -3.55 6.03
CA CYS A 67 -7.54 -4.47 6.79
C CYS A 67 -6.97 -5.91 6.77
N ILE A 68 -5.80 -6.09 7.38
CA ILE A 68 -5.03 -7.35 7.33
C ILE A 68 -5.73 -8.51 8.06
N LEU A 69 -6.53 -8.23 9.09
CA LEU A 69 -7.32 -9.23 9.81
C LEU A 69 -8.70 -9.47 9.18
N GLY A 70 -9.06 -8.67 8.18
CA GLY A 70 -10.40 -8.57 7.60
C GLY A 70 -11.15 -7.35 8.12
N TYR A 71 -12.25 -7.03 7.45
CA TYR A 71 -13.12 -5.90 7.81
C TYR A 71 -13.79 -6.12 9.16
N ALA A 72 -13.87 -5.06 9.94
CA ALA A 72 -14.59 -5.03 11.23
C ALA A 72 -14.24 -6.23 12.14
N ASP A 73 -12.96 -6.51 12.28
CA ASP A 73 -12.46 -7.57 13.18
C ASP A 73 -12.96 -7.37 14.61
N ASP A 74 -13.48 -8.43 15.24
CA ASP A 74 -14.20 -8.33 16.51
C ASP A 74 -13.31 -7.89 17.67
N ASP A 75 -12.07 -8.39 17.73
CA ASP A 75 -11.13 -8.08 18.82
C ASP A 75 -10.66 -6.62 18.72
N VAL A 76 -10.33 -6.18 17.49
CA VAL A 76 -9.91 -4.79 17.26
C VAL A 76 -11.07 -3.83 17.51
N ASN A 77 -12.27 -4.16 17.04
CA ASN A 77 -13.45 -3.34 17.27
C ASN A 77 -13.82 -3.23 18.76
N ALA A 78 -13.74 -4.33 19.52
CA ALA A 78 -14.01 -4.33 20.96
C ALA A 78 -13.05 -3.38 21.68
N ALA A 79 -11.75 -3.49 21.42
CA ALA A 79 -10.73 -2.62 22.00
C ALA A 79 -10.97 -1.13 21.66
N VAL A 80 -11.30 -0.85 20.42
CA VAL A 80 -11.59 0.54 19.97
C VAL A 80 -12.88 1.09 20.60
N ILE A 81 -13.93 0.30 20.71
CA ILE A 81 -15.18 0.71 21.37
C ILE A 81 -14.91 1.08 22.84
N ASP A 82 -14.13 0.28 23.55
CA ASP A 82 -13.74 0.58 24.93
C ASP A 82 -12.92 1.89 25.00
N ALA A 83 -11.95 2.08 24.10
CA ALA A 83 -11.17 3.30 24.04
C ALA A 83 -12.04 4.55 23.78
N VAL A 84 -13.03 4.45 22.91
CA VAL A 84 -14.00 5.53 22.64
C VAL A 84 -14.85 5.83 23.86
N ASN A 85 -15.35 4.79 24.55
CA ASN A 85 -16.16 4.95 25.75
C ASN A 85 -15.40 5.60 26.91
N LEU A 86 -14.07 5.39 26.99
CA LEU A 86 -13.18 6.01 27.98
C LEU A 86 -12.68 7.40 27.58
N GLY A 87 -12.99 7.85 26.38
CA GLY A 87 -12.55 9.14 25.83
C GLY A 87 -11.39 9.00 24.86
N SER A 88 -11.65 9.31 23.58
CA SER A 88 -10.65 9.17 22.49
C SER A 88 -9.53 10.20 22.54
N MET A 89 -9.71 11.32 23.24
CA MET A 89 -8.70 12.37 23.40
C MET A 89 -8.94 13.15 24.69
N ALA A 90 -7.86 13.56 25.35
CA ALA A 90 -7.87 14.39 26.55
C ALA A 90 -6.71 15.39 26.54
N THR A 91 -6.65 16.26 27.57
CA THR A 91 -5.48 17.12 27.81
C THR A 91 -4.23 16.32 28.23
N LEU A 92 -4.45 15.17 28.84
CA LEU A 92 -3.36 14.24 29.25
C LEU A 92 -3.10 13.25 28.13
N ASN A 93 -1.87 12.75 28.05
CA ASN A 93 -1.48 11.68 27.13
C ASN A 93 -2.12 10.34 27.54
N CYS A 94 -2.32 9.44 26.61
CA CYS A 94 -2.83 8.10 26.86
C CYS A 94 -1.70 7.08 27.06
N PRO A 95 -1.84 6.11 27.98
CA PRO A 95 -0.80 5.10 28.22
C PRO A 95 -0.56 4.17 27.02
N GLU A 96 -1.55 4.03 26.14
CA GLU A 96 -1.47 3.19 24.95
C GLU A 96 -0.38 3.66 23.96
N GLU A 97 0.01 4.94 24.01
CA GLU A 97 1.17 5.43 23.24
C GLU A 97 2.47 4.74 23.69
N ILE A 98 2.64 4.54 25.00
CA ILE A 98 3.82 3.89 25.56
C ILE A 98 3.75 2.38 25.30
N GLU A 99 2.60 1.75 25.55
CA GLU A 99 2.40 0.31 25.32
C GLU A 99 2.68 -0.06 23.86
N LEU A 100 2.19 0.75 22.90
CA LEU A 100 2.47 0.53 21.48
C LEU A 100 3.96 0.73 21.18
N ALA A 101 4.62 1.73 21.77
CA ALA A 101 6.06 1.94 21.54
C ALA A 101 6.87 0.75 22.02
N GLU A 102 6.62 0.23 23.20
CA GLU A 102 7.26 -0.97 23.74
C GLU A 102 7.02 -2.19 22.84
N LEU A 103 5.79 -2.36 22.34
CA LEU A 103 5.43 -3.44 21.43
C LEU A 103 6.19 -3.34 20.10
N LEU A 104 6.27 -2.14 19.49
CA LEU A 104 7.01 -1.90 18.25
C LEU A 104 8.52 -2.13 18.42
N LEU A 105 9.12 -1.66 19.51
CA LEU A 105 10.54 -1.88 19.82
C LEU A 105 10.84 -3.35 20.11
N LYS A 106 9.93 -4.08 20.73
CA LYS A 106 10.06 -5.54 20.91
C LYS A 106 10.17 -6.28 19.59
N GLN A 107 9.46 -5.81 18.55
CA GLN A 107 9.52 -6.39 17.20
C GLN A 107 10.74 -5.88 16.39
N ASN A 108 11.29 -4.72 16.75
CA ASN A 108 12.39 -4.06 16.06
C ASN A 108 13.57 -3.82 17.01
N LYS A 109 14.24 -4.88 17.45
CA LYS A 109 15.30 -4.82 18.47
C LYS A 109 16.52 -3.95 18.10
N TRP A 110 16.66 -3.55 16.85
CA TRP A 110 17.67 -2.63 16.35
C TRP A 110 17.30 -1.15 16.61
N ALA A 111 16.02 -0.87 16.87
CA ALA A 111 15.49 0.46 17.13
C ALA A 111 15.37 0.71 18.65
N GLU A 112 15.42 1.99 19.03
CA GLU A 112 15.41 2.44 20.42
C GLU A 112 14.30 3.45 20.71
N MET A 113 13.79 4.14 19.68
CA MET A 113 12.76 5.18 19.83
C MET A 113 11.65 5.04 18.78
N VAL A 114 10.47 5.57 19.15
CA VAL A 114 9.28 5.56 18.29
C VAL A 114 8.67 6.95 18.21
N ARG A 115 8.15 7.31 17.02
CA ARG A 115 7.31 8.47 16.82
C ARG A 115 6.08 8.11 16.01
N TYR A 116 4.95 8.78 16.26
CA TYR A 116 3.67 8.47 15.63
C TYR A 116 3.23 9.53 14.63
N ALA A 117 2.45 9.07 13.65
CA ALA A 117 1.61 9.85 12.77
C ALA A 117 0.27 9.10 12.56
N ARG A 118 -0.61 9.57 11.69
CA ARG A 118 -1.87 8.89 11.39
C ARG A 118 -1.95 8.39 9.96
N THR A 119 -1.13 8.92 9.05
CA THR A 119 -1.08 8.47 7.66
C THR A 119 0.36 8.17 7.22
N GLY A 120 0.51 7.30 6.21
CA GLY A 120 1.82 6.93 5.72
C GLY A 120 2.60 8.11 5.13
N GLY A 121 1.94 8.99 4.36
CA GLY A 121 2.58 10.17 3.79
C GLY A 121 3.10 11.14 4.86
N GLU A 122 2.34 11.37 5.95
CA GLU A 122 2.81 12.14 7.11
C GLU A 122 4.03 11.48 7.73
N ALA A 123 3.96 10.16 8.01
CA ALA A 123 5.05 9.42 8.64
C ALA A 123 6.33 9.47 7.81
N MET A 124 6.24 9.30 6.48
CA MET A 124 7.39 9.45 5.58
C MET A 124 7.97 10.86 5.61
N THR A 125 7.12 11.89 5.64
CA THR A 125 7.58 13.29 5.75
C THR A 125 8.27 13.56 7.09
N VAL A 126 7.75 13.00 8.18
CA VAL A 126 8.39 13.08 9.50
C VAL A 126 9.75 12.37 9.48
N ALA A 127 9.83 11.14 8.93
CA ALA A 127 11.08 10.38 8.84
C ALA A 127 12.13 11.14 8.02
N VAL A 128 11.78 11.68 6.85
CA VAL A 128 12.70 12.46 6.01
C VAL A 128 13.14 13.76 6.72
N ARG A 129 12.25 14.42 7.48
CA ARG A 129 12.63 15.59 8.26
C ARG A 129 13.62 15.26 9.38
N ILE A 130 13.40 14.19 10.12
CA ILE A 130 14.32 13.71 11.16
C ILE A 130 15.67 13.37 10.53
N ALA A 131 15.67 12.64 9.42
CA ALA A 131 16.87 12.22 8.71
C ALA A 131 17.68 13.43 8.18
N ARG A 132 17.02 14.44 7.61
CA ARG A 132 17.67 15.70 7.21
C ARG A 132 18.23 16.49 8.40
N ALA A 133 17.50 16.54 9.51
CA ALA A 133 17.97 17.23 10.72
C ALA A 133 19.21 16.54 11.31
N HIS A 134 19.27 15.20 11.27
CA HIS A 134 20.40 14.42 11.72
C HIS A 134 21.62 14.58 10.80
N SER A 135 21.45 14.37 9.50
CA SER A 135 22.55 14.41 8.53
C SER A 135 23.07 15.82 8.24
N GLY A 136 22.27 16.85 8.52
CA GLY A 136 22.58 18.23 8.15
C GLY A 136 22.55 18.53 6.64
N LYS A 137 22.07 17.56 5.81
CA LYS A 137 22.03 17.64 4.36
C LYS A 137 20.60 17.66 3.83
N GLU A 138 20.36 18.27 2.67
CA GLU A 138 19.03 18.51 2.13
C GLU A 138 18.53 17.47 1.14
N LYS A 139 19.45 16.85 0.36
CA LYS A 139 19.08 15.98 -0.75
C LYS A 139 18.70 14.58 -0.30
N VAL A 140 17.69 14.01 -0.97
CA VAL A 140 17.18 12.65 -0.77
C VAL A 140 17.34 11.85 -2.05
N ALA A 141 18.02 10.70 -1.98
CA ALA A 141 17.93 9.67 -3.00
C ALA A 141 16.81 8.70 -2.61
N PHE A 142 15.93 8.30 -3.53
CA PHE A 142 14.81 7.42 -3.16
C PHE A 142 14.48 6.39 -4.24
N CYS A 143 13.93 5.24 -3.79
CA CYS A 143 13.39 4.21 -4.65
C CYS A 143 12.05 3.72 -4.09
N GLY A 144 10.97 3.91 -4.82
CA GLY A 144 9.64 3.47 -4.42
C GLY A 144 8.60 4.59 -4.39
N TYR A 145 7.41 4.23 -3.86
CA TYR A 145 6.31 5.16 -3.63
C TYR A 145 6.27 5.58 -2.16
N HIS A 146 6.37 6.88 -1.88
CA HIS A 146 6.51 7.39 -0.52
C HIS A 146 5.50 8.49 -0.15
N GLY A 147 4.33 8.48 -0.75
CA GLY A 147 3.25 9.43 -0.47
C GLY A 147 3.11 10.53 -1.51
N TRP A 148 2.53 11.65 -1.11
CA TRP A 148 2.12 12.76 -1.99
C TRP A 148 2.70 14.10 -1.57
N HIS A 149 3.50 14.16 -0.51
CA HIS A 149 4.04 15.40 0.05
C HIS A 149 5.08 16.04 -0.87
N ASP A 150 5.29 17.34 -0.72
CA ASP A 150 6.13 18.14 -1.60
C ASP A 150 7.55 17.59 -1.79
N TRP A 151 8.15 17.04 -0.71
CA TRP A 151 9.50 16.46 -0.80
C TRP A 151 9.59 15.30 -1.80
N TYR A 152 8.52 14.51 -1.94
CA TYR A 152 8.47 13.38 -2.87
C TYR A 152 8.09 13.84 -4.28
N LEU A 153 7.00 14.65 -4.42
CA LEU A 153 6.55 15.16 -5.71
C LEU A 153 7.56 16.11 -6.37
N SER A 154 8.48 16.70 -5.61
CA SER A 154 9.54 17.56 -6.13
C SER A 154 10.47 16.87 -7.14
N ALA A 155 10.54 15.53 -7.13
CA ALA A 155 11.27 14.77 -8.13
C ALA A 155 10.82 15.11 -9.57
N ASN A 156 9.52 15.28 -9.80
CA ASN A 156 8.96 15.66 -11.10
C ASN A 156 9.18 17.13 -11.49
N LEU A 157 9.77 17.95 -10.63
CA LEU A 157 10.25 19.29 -11.01
C LEU A 157 11.53 19.24 -11.85
N ALA A 158 12.33 18.20 -11.71
CA ALA A 158 13.58 18.02 -12.46
C ALA A 158 13.30 17.41 -13.85
N ASP A 159 12.53 16.33 -13.88
CA ASP A 159 11.97 15.70 -15.07
C ASP A 159 10.55 15.21 -14.72
N ASN A 160 9.57 15.51 -15.57
CA ASN A 160 8.15 15.21 -15.31
C ASN A 160 7.81 13.70 -15.34
N LYS A 161 8.78 12.84 -15.64
CA LYS A 161 8.66 11.39 -15.65
C LYS A 161 9.41 10.68 -14.52
N ASN A 162 10.09 11.42 -13.65
CA ASN A 162 10.90 10.83 -12.58
C ASN A 162 10.11 9.91 -11.63
N LEU A 163 8.79 10.08 -11.51
CA LEU A 163 7.93 9.25 -10.67
C LEU A 163 7.17 8.16 -11.45
N ASP A 164 7.24 8.12 -12.78
CA ASP A 164 6.44 7.18 -13.60
C ASP A 164 6.75 5.71 -13.27
N GLY A 165 8.01 5.37 -13.01
CA GLY A 165 8.43 4.03 -12.59
C GLY A 165 8.25 3.72 -11.10
N HIS A 166 7.86 4.70 -10.28
CA HIS A 166 7.75 4.56 -8.83
C HIS A 166 6.32 4.46 -8.32
N LEU A 167 5.35 5.05 -9.03
CA LEU A 167 3.93 4.96 -8.70
C LEU A 167 3.09 4.71 -9.95
N ILE A 168 2.74 5.74 -10.65
CA ILE A 168 1.92 5.73 -11.87
C ILE A 168 2.34 6.90 -12.76
N PRO A 169 2.21 6.77 -14.09
CA PRO A 169 2.53 7.87 -14.99
C PRO A 169 1.55 9.03 -14.89
N GLY A 170 2.02 10.22 -15.25
CA GLY A 170 1.21 11.43 -15.39
C GLY A 170 1.03 12.25 -14.11
N LEU A 171 1.88 12.05 -13.09
CA LEU A 171 1.87 12.88 -11.87
C LEU A 171 2.54 14.23 -12.14
N GLU A 172 1.76 15.30 -12.12
CA GLU A 172 2.27 16.67 -12.26
C GLU A 172 2.59 17.28 -10.90
N PRO A 173 3.75 17.97 -10.74
CA PRO A 173 4.12 18.63 -9.49
C PRO A 173 3.44 20.00 -9.33
N ASN A 174 2.14 20.09 -9.66
CA ASN A 174 1.37 21.33 -9.53
C ASN A 174 1.24 21.72 -8.06
N GLY A 175 1.61 22.96 -7.73
CA GLY A 175 1.59 23.49 -6.37
C GLY A 175 2.87 23.20 -5.56
N VAL A 176 3.77 22.35 -6.02
CA VAL A 176 5.06 22.11 -5.37
C VAL A 176 6.00 23.30 -5.60
N PRO A 177 6.64 23.83 -4.53
CA PRO A 177 7.58 24.97 -4.67
C PRO A 177 8.74 24.65 -5.61
N ARG A 178 8.99 25.52 -6.59
CA ARG A 178 10.05 25.31 -7.60
C ARG A 178 11.47 25.28 -7.00
N SER A 179 11.66 25.88 -5.83
CA SER A 179 12.92 25.82 -5.09
C SER A 179 13.31 24.41 -4.62
N LEU A 180 12.36 23.47 -4.59
CA LEU A 180 12.64 22.05 -4.26
C LEU A 180 13.18 21.24 -5.44
N LYS A 181 13.32 21.83 -6.63
CA LYS A 181 13.89 21.12 -7.79
C LYS A 181 15.29 20.57 -7.47
N GLY A 182 15.47 19.26 -7.69
CA GLY A 182 16.76 18.57 -7.47
C GLY A 182 17.03 18.20 -6.00
N THR A 183 16.07 18.39 -5.09
CA THR A 183 16.20 17.94 -3.69
C THR A 183 15.78 16.49 -3.48
N SER A 184 15.06 15.88 -4.43
CA SER A 184 14.67 14.47 -4.39
C SER A 184 14.99 13.82 -5.73
N ILE A 185 15.82 12.77 -5.70
CA ILE A 185 16.42 12.15 -6.87
C ILE A 185 16.07 10.65 -6.85
N PRO A 186 15.30 10.16 -7.84
CA PRO A 186 14.92 8.75 -7.89
C PRO A 186 16.03 7.87 -8.44
N PHE A 187 16.07 6.60 -7.99
CA PHE A 187 16.81 5.51 -8.62
C PHE A 187 15.92 4.26 -8.70
N ALA A 188 16.14 3.40 -9.67
CA ALA A 188 15.32 2.21 -9.88
C ALA A 188 15.67 1.10 -8.88
N PHE A 189 14.68 0.27 -8.52
CA PHE A 189 14.89 -0.89 -7.64
C PHE A 189 15.86 -1.90 -8.30
N ASN A 190 16.76 -2.47 -7.50
CA ASN A 190 17.86 -3.34 -7.94
C ASN A 190 18.95 -2.67 -8.82
N ARG A 191 18.92 -1.33 -9.01
CA ARG A 191 19.89 -0.57 -9.79
C ARG A 191 20.85 0.18 -8.86
N ILE A 192 21.78 -0.56 -8.27
CA ILE A 192 22.77 0.02 -7.35
C ILE A 192 23.71 1.00 -8.06
N ASP A 193 23.98 0.76 -9.35
CA ASP A 193 24.79 1.63 -10.21
C ASP A 193 24.21 3.06 -10.31
N GLU A 194 22.89 3.18 -10.37
CA GLU A 194 22.21 4.49 -10.38
C GLU A 194 22.38 5.22 -9.03
N LEU A 195 22.26 4.49 -7.91
CA LEU A 195 22.51 5.09 -6.58
C LEU A 195 23.97 5.52 -6.42
N GLU A 196 24.93 4.72 -6.84
CA GLU A 196 26.37 5.06 -6.82
C GLU A 196 26.67 6.34 -7.63
N GLN A 197 26.07 6.49 -8.81
CA GLN A 197 26.19 7.71 -9.60
C GLN A 197 25.58 8.91 -8.86
N ILE A 198 24.36 8.77 -8.31
CA ILE A 198 23.67 9.86 -7.60
C ILE A 198 24.52 10.38 -6.43
N VAL A 199 25.09 9.49 -5.61
CA VAL A 199 25.87 9.89 -4.43
C VAL A 199 27.24 10.47 -4.80
N THR A 200 27.77 10.13 -5.97
CA THR A 200 28.98 10.73 -6.50
C THR A 200 28.76 12.18 -6.97
N GLU A 201 27.60 12.45 -7.56
CA GLU A 201 27.27 13.75 -8.14
C GLU A 201 26.56 14.70 -7.16
N ASN A 202 26.07 14.19 -6.02
CA ASN A 202 25.22 14.93 -5.10
C ASN A 202 25.58 14.68 -3.65
N ASP A 203 25.44 15.72 -2.82
CA ASP A 203 25.58 15.63 -1.36
C ASP A 203 24.26 15.10 -0.75
N ILE A 204 24.13 13.76 -0.74
CA ILE A 204 22.92 13.06 -0.26
C ILE A 204 22.98 12.91 1.25
N GLY A 205 21.89 13.32 1.93
CA GLY A 205 21.73 13.17 3.39
C GLY A 205 20.78 12.07 3.79
N VAL A 206 19.92 11.63 2.87
CA VAL A 206 18.89 10.63 3.16
C VAL A 206 18.76 9.66 1.97
N ILE A 207 18.75 8.38 2.25
CA ILE A 207 18.38 7.35 1.27
C ILE A 207 17.09 6.68 1.72
N VAL A 208 16.06 6.69 0.87
CA VAL A 208 14.73 6.11 1.16
C VAL A 208 14.46 4.99 0.18
N THR A 209 14.05 3.82 0.65
CA THR A 209 13.60 2.72 -0.22
C THR A 209 12.51 1.87 0.42
N GLU A 210 11.62 1.32 -0.39
CA GLU A 210 10.83 0.15 0.01
C GLU A 210 11.79 -1.06 0.00
N PRO A 211 11.84 -1.89 1.06
CA PRO A 211 12.75 -3.04 1.10
C PRO A 211 12.45 -4.10 0.05
N VAL A 212 11.18 -4.28 -0.29
CA VAL A 212 10.68 -5.16 -1.35
C VAL A 212 9.54 -4.47 -2.07
N ARG A 213 9.50 -4.66 -3.38
CA ARG A 213 8.40 -4.21 -4.25
C ARG A 213 7.81 -5.38 -5.03
N HIS A 214 7.63 -5.22 -6.35
CA HIS A 214 7.12 -6.27 -7.25
C HIS A 214 8.09 -7.44 -7.42
N HIS A 215 9.40 -7.18 -7.25
CA HIS A 215 10.47 -8.17 -7.31
C HIS A 215 11.26 -8.19 -6.00
N PRO A 216 11.89 -9.32 -5.64
CA PRO A 216 12.77 -9.36 -4.48
C PRO A 216 14.04 -8.51 -4.70
N PRO A 217 14.71 -8.07 -3.63
CA PRO A 217 16.03 -7.46 -3.75
C PRO A 217 17.06 -8.50 -4.23
N GLU A 218 17.79 -8.18 -5.29
CA GLU A 218 18.76 -9.05 -5.93
C GLU A 218 20.20 -8.61 -5.61
N ASN A 219 21.17 -9.53 -5.76
CA ASN A 219 22.61 -9.24 -5.67
C ASN A 219 23.01 -8.46 -4.40
N ASN A 220 22.37 -8.75 -3.26
CA ASN A 220 22.57 -8.05 -1.98
C ASN A 220 22.23 -6.55 -2.06
N PHE A 221 21.24 -6.17 -2.86
CA PHE A 221 20.85 -4.78 -3.09
C PHE A 221 20.68 -3.98 -1.79
N LEU A 222 19.88 -4.48 -0.81
CA LEU A 222 19.64 -3.77 0.45
C LEU A 222 20.94 -3.57 1.27
N ALA A 223 21.80 -4.59 1.31
CA ALA A 223 23.07 -4.49 2.03
C ALA A 223 24.01 -3.45 1.37
N LYS A 224 24.04 -3.38 0.04
CA LYS A 224 24.80 -2.36 -0.69
C LYS A 224 24.25 -0.96 -0.47
N VAL A 225 22.92 -0.79 -0.50
CA VAL A 225 22.29 0.50 -0.18
C VAL A 225 22.67 0.96 1.24
N LYS A 226 22.68 0.04 2.21
CA LYS A 226 23.12 0.34 3.59
C LYS A 226 24.61 0.73 3.65
N SER A 227 25.48 0.01 2.94
CA SER A 227 26.91 0.33 2.89
C SER A 227 27.13 1.73 2.34
N ILE A 228 26.50 2.06 1.21
CA ILE A 228 26.59 3.40 0.61
C ILE A 228 26.10 4.48 1.59
N ALA A 229 24.95 4.27 2.25
CA ALA A 229 24.44 5.23 3.23
C ALA A 229 25.46 5.50 4.34
N GLN A 230 26.07 4.45 4.89
CA GLN A 230 27.10 4.56 5.93
C GLN A 230 28.35 5.29 5.44
N GLU A 231 28.85 4.97 4.23
CA GLU A 231 30.05 5.57 3.66
C GLU A 231 29.94 7.09 3.44
N ILE A 232 28.74 7.57 3.06
CA ILE A 232 28.51 9.01 2.81
C ILE A 232 27.93 9.76 4.02
N GLY A 233 27.65 9.06 5.14
CA GLY A 233 27.01 9.62 6.33
C GLY A 233 25.55 10.04 6.07
N ALA A 234 24.83 9.30 5.21
CA ALA A 234 23.41 9.50 4.99
C ALA A 234 22.57 8.58 5.90
N VAL A 235 21.38 9.05 6.27
CA VAL A 235 20.38 8.26 7.02
C VAL A 235 19.63 7.33 6.07
N LEU A 236 19.62 6.04 6.37
CA LEU A 236 18.85 5.04 5.63
C LEU A 236 17.44 4.90 6.21
N VAL A 237 16.42 5.11 5.39
CA VAL A 237 15.01 4.99 5.75
C VAL A 237 14.36 3.86 4.94
N PHE A 238 13.79 2.87 5.62
CA PHE A 238 12.96 1.86 4.98
C PHE A 238 11.47 2.20 5.10
N ASP A 239 10.79 2.27 3.97
CA ASP A 239 9.34 2.40 3.91
C ASP A 239 8.69 1.01 3.95
N GLU A 240 8.21 0.63 5.12
CA GLU A 240 7.51 -0.62 5.39
C GLU A 240 5.98 -0.47 5.43
N ILE A 241 5.45 0.66 4.94
CA ILE A 241 4.01 0.95 5.00
C ILE A 241 3.20 -0.10 4.22
N SER A 242 3.73 -0.58 3.08
CA SER A 242 3.06 -1.61 2.26
C SER A 242 3.51 -3.03 2.60
N SER A 243 4.80 -3.25 2.83
CA SER A 243 5.44 -4.55 3.04
C SER A 243 5.35 -5.06 4.48
N GLY A 244 5.40 -4.16 5.45
CA GLY A 244 5.38 -4.50 6.87
C GLY A 244 4.13 -5.27 7.31
N TRP A 245 4.29 -6.13 8.32
CA TRP A 245 3.23 -6.93 8.97
C TRP A 245 2.67 -8.09 8.14
N ARG A 246 3.16 -8.34 6.92
CA ARG A 246 2.55 -9.31 6.00
C ARG A 246 3.21 -10.67 6.00
N VAL A 247 4.54 -10.70 6.03
CA VAL A 247 5.32 -11.95 5.98
C VAL A 247 5.95 -12.30 7.31
N ASN A 248 6.00 -11.35 8.23
CA ASN A 248 6.37 -11.52 9.62
C ASN A 248 5.63 -10.48 10.48
N VAL A 249 5.80 -10.53 11.79
CA VAL A 249 5.34 -9.47 12.70
C VAL A 249 6.47 -8.44 12.79
N GLY A 250 6.30 -7.32 12.09
CA GLY A 250 7.29 -6.27 11.91
C GLY A 250 7.58 -5.98 10.43
N GLY A 251 8.80 -5.55 10.13
CA GLY A 251 9.24 -5.21 8.79
C GLY A 251 9.71 -6.41 7.97
N ILE A 252 9.52 -6.38 6.67
CA ILE A 252 10.03 -7.42 5.76
C ILE A 252 11.57 -7.41 5.72
N HIS A 253 12.22 -6.28 6.03
CA HIS A 253 13.67 -6.14 6.07
C HIS A 253 14.35 -7.14 7.03
N HIS A 254 13.63 -7.63 8.04
CA HIS A 254 14.14 -8.67 8.94
C HIS A 254 14.52 -9.97 8.21
N LEU A 255 13.83 -10.30 7.10
CA LEU A 255 14.16 -11.49 6.30
C LEU A 255 15.51 -11.38 5.57
N TYR A 256 15.99 -10.16 5.39
CA TYR A 256 17.26 -9.85 4.71
C TYR A 256 18.38 -9.51 5.70
N GLU A 257 18.08 -9.44 7.00
CA GLU A 257 19.00 -9.06 8.06
C GLU A 257 19.71 -7.71 7.82
N VAL A 258 19.03 -6.80 7.11
CA VAL A 258 19.51 -5.44 6.84
C VAL A 258 18.65 -4.45 7.62
N TYR A 259 19.22 -3.78 8.59
CA TYR A 259 18.54 -2.87 9.49
C TYR A 259 18.79 -1.42 9.10
N PRO A 260 17.76 -0.60 8.87
CA PRO A 260 17.89 0.82 8.54
C PRO A 260 18.18 1.65 9.80
N ASP A 261 18.37 2.96 9.62
CA ASP A 261 18.38 3.91 10.74
C ASP A 261 16.95 4.27 11.17
N LEU A 262 16.02 4.34 10.21
CA LEU A 262 14.59 4.55 10.42
C LEU A 262 13.76 3.56 9.60
N ALA A 263 12.72 2.99 10.18
CA ALA A 263 11.68 2.26 9.44
C ALA A 263 10.30 2.87 9.70
N VAL A 264 9.48 2.95 8.65
CA VAL A 264 8.16 3.58 8.70
C VAL A 264 7.08 2.54 8.47
N TYR A 265 6.15 2.42 9.41
CA TYR A 265 5.03 1.49 9.39
C TYR A 265 3.69 2.20 9.26
N GLY A 266 2.69 1.51 8.72
CA GLY A 266 1.32 1.99 8.59
C GLY A 266 0.37 0.91 8.11
N LYS A 267 -0.69 1.26 7.40
CA LYS A 267 -1.67 0.35 6.78
C LYS A 267 -2.08 -0.83 7.68
N ALA A 268 -1.46 -1.99 7.47
CA ALA A 268 -1.77 -3.25 8.14
C ALA A 268 -1.62 -3.21 9.67
N MET A 269 -0.83 -2.27 10.20
CA MET A 269 -0.49 -2.17 11.61
C MET A 269 -1.71 -2.04 12.53
N SER A 270 -2.80 -1.44 12.05
CA SER A 270 -3.97 -1.06 12.87
C SER A 270 -5.31 -1.50 12.29
N ASN A 271 -5.30 -2.46 11.36
CA ASN A 271 -6.49 -3.08 10.76
C ASN A 271 -7.57 -2.09 10.30
N GLY A 272 -7.18 -1.05 9.55
CA GLY A 272 -8.09 -0.06 8.96
C GLY A 272 -8.33 1.20 9.79
N PHE A 273 -7.84 1.27 11.03
CA PHE A 273 -7.83 2.51 11.81
C PHE A 273 -6.61 3.37 11.44
N PRO A 274 -6.73 4.71 11.46
CA PRO A 274 -5.60 5.59 11.13
C PRO A 274 -4.46 5.47 12.15
N MET A 275 -3.33 4.90 11.73
CA MET A 275 -2.11 4.81 12.54
C MET A 275 -0.90 4.61 11.67
N ALA A 276 0.18 5.33 11.98
CA ALA A 276 1.50 5.14 11.40
C ALA A 276 2.58 5.38 12.47
N ALA A 277 3.71 4.70 12.33
CA ALA A 277 4.82 4.82 13.26
C ALA A 277 6.15 4.91 12.51
N ILE A 278 7.05 5.69 13.04
CA ILE A 278 8.47 5.73 12.70
C ILE A 278 9.21 5.11 13.87
N VAL A 279 9.96 4.06 13.63
CA VAL A 279 10.87 3.46 14.60
C VAL A 279 12.30 3.70 14.15
N GLY A 280 13.23 3.92 15.06
CA GLY A 280 14.61 4.22 14.66
C GLY A 280 15.61 4.10 15.77
N THR A 281 16.90 4.20 15.40
CA THR A 281 18.01 4.26 16.32
C THR A 281 17.93 5.52 17.19
N GLY A 282 18.38 5.44 18.44
CA GLY A 282 18.33 6.56 19.37
C GLY A 282 19.05 7.78 18.84
N GLU A 283 20.22 7.59 18.22
CA GLU A 283 21.05 8.64 17.67
C GLU A 283 20.30 9.47 16.61
N VAL A 284 19.65 8.81 15.64
CA VAL A 284 18.92 9.51 14.57
C VAL A 284 17.62 10.12 15.09
N MET A 285 16.87 9.37 15.91
CA MET A 285 15.58 9.80 16.45
C MET A 285 15.68 10.97 17.39
N ASP A 286 16.80 11.14 18.12
CA ASP A 286 17.04 12.29 19.00
C ASP A 286 16.96 13.63 18.27
N SER A 287 17.30 13.65 16.97
CA SER A 287 17.19 14.85 16.11
C SER A 287 15.74 15.36 15.95
N ALA A 288 14.74 14.54 16.27
CA ALA A 288 13.35 14.97 16.32
C ALA A 288 13.08 16.03 17.41
N GLN A 289 13.89 16.07 18.46
CA GLN A 289 13.74 17.03 19.57
C GLN A 289 14.09 18.46 19.17
N THR A 290 14.96 18.63 18.19
CA THR A 290 15.36 19.94 17.66
C THR A 290 14.53 20.41 16.49
N SER A 291 13.63 19.57 15.97
CA SER A 291 12.74 19.86 14.86
C SER A 291 11.29 19.98 15.35
N PHE A 292 10.58 21.06 14.98
CA PHE A 292 9.16 21.18 15.32
C PHE A 292 8.32 20.19 14.52
N ILE A 293 7.97 19.07 15.15
CA ILE A 293 7.15 17.99 14.61
C ILE A 293 6.01 17.74 15.60
N SER A 294 4.80 18.21 15.28
CA SER A 294 3.65 18.17 16.19
C SER A 294 2.33 18.19 15.44
N SER A 295 1.35 17.44 15.91
CA SER A 295 -0.02 17.47 15.40
C SER A 295 -1.00 17.02 16.47
N THR A 296 -2.15 17.69 16.56
CA THR A 296 -3.18 17.44 17.58
C THR A 296 -3.64 15.98 17.61
N TYR A 297 -4.02 15.44 16.47
CA TYR A 297 -4.60 14.07 16.41
C TYR A 297 -3.56 12.93 16.47
N TRP A 298 -2.28 13.25 16.52
CA TRP A 298 -1.26 12.21 16.74
C TRP A 298 -1.23 11.68 18.18
N THR A 299 -1.95 12.34 19.09
CA THR A 299 -2.08 11.97 20.50
C THR A 299 -3.45 11.39 20.87
N GLU A 300 -4.28 11.03 19.85
CA GLU A 300 -5.55 10.36 20.11
C GLU A 300 -5.34 8.88 20.43
N LYS A 301 -6.25 8.30 21.19
CA LYS A 301 -6.14 6.98 21.81
C LYS A 301 -6.50 5.83 20.88
N VAL A 302 -7.41 6.05 19.92
CA VAL A 302 -8.02 4.99 19.09
C VAL A 302 -6.99 4.30 18.19
N GLY A 303 -6.12 5.07 17.55
CA GLY A 303 -5.06 4.53 16.67
C GLY A 303 -4.10 3.58 17.40
N PRO A 304 -3.47 3.99 18.51
CA PRO A 304 -2.63 3.11 19.31
C PRO A 304 -3.36 1.87 19.81
N THR A 305 -4.59 2.00 20.33
CA THR A 305 -5.40 0.87 20.80
C THR A 305 -5.67 -0.14 19.69
N ALA A 306 -6.05 0.33 18.51
CA ALA A 306 -6.29 -0.54 17.35
C ALA A 306 -5.02 -1.26 16.92
N ALA A 307 -3.88 -0.57 16.92
CA ALA A 307 -2.59 -1.16 16.56
C ALA A 307 -2.15 -2.23 17.56
N ILE A 308 -2.27 -1.98 18.86
CA ILE A 308 -1.96 -2.96 19.92
C ILE A 308 -2.81 -4.22 19.74
N ALA A 309 -4.13 -4.08 19.62
CA ALA A 309 -5.05 -5.21 19.41
C ALA A 309 -4.70 -6.00 18.15
N THR A 310 -4.40 -5.29 17.06
CA THR A 310 -4.03 -5.90 15.77
C THR A 310 -2.74 -6.68 15.86
N ILE A 311 -1.67 -6.09 16.40
CA ILE A 311 -0.33 -6.71 16.50
C ILE A 311 -0.36 -7.92 17.44
N ASN A 312 -1.03 -7.81 18.60
CA ASN A 312 -1.18 -8.92 19.51
C ASN A 312 -1.90 -10.10 18.83
N LYS A 313 -2.99 -9.86 18.13
CA LYS A 313 -3.70 -10.91 17.38
C LYS A 313 -2.83 -11.50 16.27
N MET A 314 -2.01 -10.71 15.59
CA MET A 314 -1.06 -11.22 14.58
C MET A 314 -0.07 -12.21 15.18
N VAL A 315 0.46 -11.92 16.37
CA VAL A 315 1.38 -12.81 17.09
C VAL A 315 0.65 -14.08 17.54
N ASP A 316 -0.47 -13.94 18.24
CA ASP A 316 -1.20 -15.04 18.85
C ASP A 316 -1.75 -16.04 17.83
N ARG A 317 -2.21 -15.54 16.69
CA ARG A 317 -2.82 -16.34 15.62
C ARG A 317 -1.85 -16.69 14.49
N LYS A 318 -0.58 -16.29 14.58
CA LYS A 318 0.43 -16.52 13.53
C LYS A 318 -0.06 -16.05 12.16
N VAL A 319 -0.65 -14.86 12.12
CA VAL A 319 -1.32 -14.32 10.93
C VAL A 319 -0.41 -14.31 9.70
N PRO A 320 0.85 -13.86 9.76
CA PRO A 320 1.72 -13.84 8.58
C PRO A 320 1.85 -15.19 7.86
N GLN A 321 1.93 -16.29 8.60
CA GLN A 321 2.02 -17.63 8.03
C GLN A 321 0.80 -17.95 7.17
N LYS A 322 -0.41 -17.68 7.69
CA LYS A 322 -1.65 -17.88 6.93
C LYS A 322 -1.73 -16.97 5.71
N LEU A 323 -1.26 -15.72 5.82
CA LEU A 323 -1.25 -14.80 4.68
C LEU A 323 -0.35 -15.30 3.55
N ILE A 324 0.85 -15.81 3.88
CA ILE A 324 1.79 -16.39 2.92
C ILE A 324 1.18 -17.61 2.24
N GLU A 325 0.63 -18.54 3.03
CA GLU A 325 -0.02 -19.74 2.51
C GLU A 325 -1.16 -19.40 1.54
N THR A 326 -2.04 -18.48 1.94
CA THR A 326 -3.17 -18.03 1.11
C THR A 326 -2.70 -17.31 -0.15
N GLY A 327 -1.69 -16.44 -0.06
CA GLY A 327 -1.12 -15.75 -1.22
C GLY A 327 -0.51 -16.72 -2.23
N ASN A 328 0.23 -17.72 -1.77
CA ASN A 328 0.81 -18.76 -2.62
C ASN A 328 -0.28 -19.62 -3.31
N ILE A 329 -1.39 -19.93 -2.60
CA ILE A 329 -2.53 -20.63 -3.21
C ILE A 329 -3.12 -19.79 -4.34
N ILE A 330 -3.31 -18.48 -4.12
CA ILE A 330 -3.88 -17.57 -5.12
C ILE A 330 -2.95 -17.47 -6.35
N SER A 331 -1.64 -17.20 -6.14
CA SER A 331 -0.66 -17.09 -7.22
C SER A 331 -0.60 -18.35 -8.07
N LYS A 332 -0.55 -19.51 -7.42
CA LYS A 332 -0.55 -20.81 -8.09
C LYS A 332 -1.84 -21.08 -8.85
N GLY A 333 -2.99 -20.78 -8.24
CA GLY A 333 -4.29 -20.96 -8.87
C GLY A 333 -4.49 -20.08 -10.10
N TRP A 334 -3.95 -18.85 -10.11
CA TRP A 334 -3.96 -18.01 -11.30
C TRP A 334 -3.14 -18.60 -12.44
N LEU A 335 -1.95 -19.16 -12.16
CA LEU A 335 -1.11 -19.80 -13.17
C LEU A 335 -1.79 -21.07 -13.73
N GLU A 336 -2.42 -21.87 -12.87
CA GLU A 336 -3.17 -23.07 -13.29
C GLU A 336 -4.38 -22.66 -14.17
N ALA A 337 -5.19 -21.69 -13.75
CA ALA A 337 -6.32 -21.18 -14.52
C ALA A 337 -5.91 -20.60 -15.89
N ALA A 338 -4.76 -19.92 -15.96
CA ALA A 338 -4.21 -19.38 -17.20
C ALA A 338 -3.78 -20.52 -18.14
N ALA A 339 -3.07 -21.53 -17.62
CA ALA A 339 -2.63 -22.69 -18.38
C ALA A 339 -3.84 -23.49 -18.94
N ASP A 340 -4.87 -23.71 -18.13
CA ASP A 340 -6.11 -24.39 -18.54
C ASP A 340 -6.87 -23.62 -19.64
N SER A 341 -6.68 -22.30 -19.69
CA SER A 341 -7.26 -21.42 -20.71
C SER A 341 -6.32 -21.15 -21.90
N ASP A 342 -5.18 -21.84 -21.99
CA ASP A 342 -4.14 -21.61 -23.01
C ASP A 342 -3.72 -20.12 -23.10
N MET A 343 -3.48 -19.49 -21.92
CA MET A 343 -3.06 -18.12 -21.78
C MET A 343 -1.72 -18.03 -21.04
N GLU A 344 -0.96 -16.97 -21.34
CA GLU A 344 0.20 -16.60 -20.56
C GLU A 344 -0.14 -15.37 -19.68
N ILE A 345 0.28 -15.44 -18.43
CA ILE A 345 0.22 -14.33 -17.46
C ILE A 345 1.54 -14.23 -16.73
N GLU A 346 1.90 -13.01 -16.33
CA GLU A 346 3.02 -12.79 -15.41
C GLU A 346 2.47 -12.63 -13.99
N VAL A 347 2.95 -13.45 -13.04
CA VAL A 347 2.58 -13.33 -11.62
C VAL A 347 3.74 -12.70 -10.86
N MET A 348 3.45 -11.64 -10.10
CA MET A 348 4.38 -10.94 -9.22
C MET A 348 3.98 -11.23 -7.77
N ASP A 349 4.77 -12.04 -7.09
CA ASP A 349 4.52 -12.53 -5.73
C ASP A 349 5.74 -12.43 -4.79
N ALA A 350 6.62 -11.46 -5.04
CA ALA A 350 7.75 -11.17 -4.15
C ALA A 350 7.33 -10.97 -2.68
N ILE A 351 6.11 -10.55 -2.47
CA ILE A 351 5.41 -10.53 -1.18
C ILE A 351 4.12 -11.33 -1.37
N PRO A 352 4.08 -12.65 -1.08
CA PRO A 352 2.92 -13.49 -1.38
C PRO A 352 1.58 -12.92 -0.93
N PRO A 353 1.47 -12.25 0.25
CA PRO A 353 0.24 -11.56 0.64
C PRO A 353 -0.16 -10.34 -0.20
N LEU A 354 0.64 -9.90 -1.14
CA LEU A 354 0.40 -8.77 -2.05
C LEU A 354 0.55 -9.19 -3.52
N THR A 355 0.09 -10.39 -3.85
CA THR A 355 0.26 -10.96 -5.18
C THR A 355 -0.56 -10.23 -6.24
N THR A 356 0.02 -10.09 -7.43
CA THR A 356 -0.64 -9.50 -8.61
C THR A 356 -0.31 -10.34 -9.85
N PHE A 357 -1.15 -10.22 -10.88
CA PHE A 357 -0.86 -10.79 -12.19
C PHE A 357 -1.03 -9.75 -13.30
N GLY A 358 -0.34 -9.95 -14.42
CA GLY A 358 -0.48 -9.18 -15.65
C GLY A 358 -0.86 -10.09 -16.83
N PHE A 359 -1.75 -9.64 -17.71
CA PHE A 359 -2.01 -10.31 -18.99
C PHE A 359 -0.90 -10.00 -19.99
N ASP A 360 -0.61 -10.91 -20.91
CA ASP A 360 0.29 -10.72 -22.04
C ASP A 360 -0.49 -10.68 -23.38
N PHE A 361 -1.34 -9.68 -23.53
CA PHE A 361 -2.09 -9.37 -24.76
C PHE A 361 -1.68 -8.03 -25.40
N LYS A 362 -0.47 -7.56 -25.11
CA LYS A 362 0.10 -6.31 -25.63
C LYS A 362 -0.79 -5.08 -25.32
N ASP A 363 -1.22 -4.39 -26.36
CA ASP A 363 -2.09 -3.20 -26.28
C ASP A 363 -3.51 -3.49 -25.77
N GLN A 364 -3.90 -4.76 -25.69
CA GLN A 364 -5.21 -5.18 -25.17
C GLN A 364 -5.20 -5.46 -23.64
N ASN A 365 -4.06 -5.42 -22.95
CA ASN A 365 -3.95 -5.74 -21.53
C ASN A 365 -4.93 -4.96 -20.65
N GLN A 366 -5.08 -3.66 -20.88
CA GLN A 366 -6.00 -2.82 -20.10
C GLN A 366 -7.47 -3.19 -20.31
N ALA A 367 -7.85 -3.55 -21.53
CA ALA A 367 -9.20 -4.00 -21.86
C ALA A 367 -9.48 -5.39 -21.27
N ALA A 368 -8.51 -6.31 -21.32
CA ALA A 368 -8.60 -7.62 -20.70
C ALA A 368 -8.77 -7.52 -19.18
N GLY A 369 -7.99 -6.67 -18.51
CA GLY A 369 -8.13 -6.38 -17.08
C GLY A 369 -9.48 -5.76 -16.73
N THR A 370 -10.03 -4.90 -17.60
CA THR A 370 -11.37 -4.32 -17.43
C THR A 370 -12.46 -5.39 -17.57
N LEU A 371 -12.33 -6.29 -18.56
CA LEU A 371 -13.28 -7.40 -18.75
C LEU A 371 -13.20 -8.39 -17.57
N PHE A 372 -11.99 -8.68 -17.07
CA PHE A 372 -11.81 -9.49 -15.86
C PHE A 372 -12.59 -8.90 -14.68
N THR A 373 -12.39 -7.61 -14.39
CA THR A 373 -13.10 -6.91 -13.30
C THR A 373 -14.62 -6.95 -13.50
N GLN A 374 -15.11 -6.75 -14.73
CA GLN A 374 -16.53 -6.79 -15.07
C GLN A 374 -17.13 -8.18 -14.80
N GLU A 375 -16.48 -9.22 -15.28
CA GLU A 375 -16.98 -10.59 -15.18
C GLU A 375 -16.90 -11.12 -13.74
N MET A 376 -15.86 -10.76 -12.98
CA MET A 376 -15.76 -11.08 -11.56
C MET A 376 -16.81 -10.34 -10.74
N LEU A 377 -17.09 -9.06 -11.04
CA LEU A 377 -18.15 -8.30 -10.39
C LEU A 377 -19.55 -8.95 -10.64
N ASN A 378 -19.81 -9.43 -11.87
CA ASN A 378 -21.05 -10.15 -12.19
C ASN A 378 -21.22 -11.44 -11.35
N ARG A 379 -20.12 -12.04 -10.89
CA ARG A 379 -20.05 -13.24 -10.04
C ARG A 379 -20.03 -12.95 -8.55
N GLY A 380 -20.10 -11.66 -8.16
CA GLY A 380 -20.14 -11.23 -6.76
C GLY A 380 -18.78 -10.97 -6.13
N TYR A 381 -17.72 -10.76 -6.93
CA TYR A 381 -16.40 -10.43 -6.43
C TYR A 381 -16.01 -8.99 -6.74
N LEU A 382 -15.50 -8.28 -5.76
CA LEU A 382 -14.70 -7.08 -6.00
C LEU A 382 -13.28 -7.56 -6.29
N ALA A 383 -12.93 -7.68 -7.57
CA ALA A 383 -11.65 -8.21 -8.00
C ALA A 383 -11.03 -7.36 -9.11
N GLY A 384 -9.74 -7.29 -9.11
CA GLY A 384 -8.87 -6.79 -10.17
C GLY A 384 -7.71 -7.77 -10.34
N ASN A 385 -6.64 -7.32 -10.96
CA ASN A 385 -5.46 -8.15 -11.20
C ASN A 385 -4.49 -8.23 -10.00
N GLY A 386 -4.97 -8.00 -8.78
CA GLY A 386 -4.17 -8.14 -7.56
C GLY A 386 -5.03 -8.39 -6.34
N VAL A 387 -4.50 -9.19 -5.40
CA VAL A 387 -5.14 -9.50 -4.12
C VAL A 387 -4.21 -9.11 -2.97
N TYR A 388 -4.70 -8.26 -2.08
CA TYR A 388 -4.09 -8.00 -0.79
C TYR A 388 -4.72 -8.95 0.22
N VAL A 389 -4.01 -10.03 0.52
CA VAL A 389 -4.51 -11.12 1.36
C VAL A 389 -4.74 -10.63 2.78
N SER A 390 -5.89 -10.99 3.35
CA SER A 390 -6.20 -10.80 4.76
C SER A 390 -6.39 -12.13 5.48
N TYR A 391 -6.31 -12.11 6.79
CA TYR A 391 -6.54 -13.28 7.64
C TYR A 391 -7.95 -13.86 7.49
N ALA A 392 -8.91 -13.04 7.02
CA ALA A 392 -10.29 -13.45 6.78
C ALA A 392 -10.50 -14.18 5.43
N HIS A 393 -9.52 -14.21 4.52
CA HIS A 393 -9.57 -15.07 3.34
C HIS A 393 -9.39 -16.52 3.78
N ASP A 394 -10.48 -17.26 3.85
CA ASP A 394 -10.45 -18.69 4.14
C ASP A 394 -10.32 -19.53 2.88
N LYS A 395 -9.96 -20.82 3.05
CA LYS A 395 -9.70 -21.71 1.93
C LYS A 395 -10.91 -21.91 1.03
N PRO A 396 -12.15 -22.15 1.52
CA PRO A 396 -13.31 -22.29 0.67
C PRO A 396 -13.58 -21.07 -0.21
N ASN A 397 -13.51 -19.86 0.35
CA ASN A 397 -13.72 -18.63 -0.42
C ASN A 397 -12.64 -18.43 -1.50
N VAL A 398 -11.39 -18.80 -1.21
CA VAL A 398 -10.29 -18.71 -2.17
C VAL A 398 -10.45 -19.75 -3.29
N GLU A 399 -10.84 -20.98 -2.97
CA GLU A 399 -11.08 -22.03 -3.96
C GLU A 399 -12.23 -21.64 -4.91
N GLU A 400 -13.37 -21.19 -4.38
CA GLU A 400 -14.50 -20.71 -5.19
C GLU A 400 -14.11 -19.52 -6.08
N TYR A 401 -13.31 -18.58 -5.55
CA TYR A 401 -12.78 -17.46 -6.34
C TYR A 401 -11.94 -17.97 -7.51
N LEU A 402 -11.04 -18.92 -7.29
CA LEU A 402 -10.14 -19.44 -8.33
C LEU A 402 -10.89 -20.22 -9.42
N GLU A 403 -11.96 -20.95 -9.07
CA GLU A 403 -12.86 -21.57 -10.05
C GLU A 403 -13.47 -20.51 -10.97
N ASN A 404 -13.98 -19.41 -10.39
CA ASN A 404 -14.53 -18.29 -11.16
C ASN A 404 -13.47 -17.56 -12.00
N VAL A 405 -12.22 -17.49 -11.54
CA VAL A 405 -11.10 -16.93 -12.33
C VAL A 405 -10.86 -17.79 -13.58
N GLY A 406 -10.86 -19.12 -13.45
CA GLY A 406 -10.71 -20.03 -14.59
C GLY A 406 -11.77 -19.80 -15.68
N ASP A 407 -13.05 -19.73 -15.28
CA ASP A 407 -14.14 -19.41 -16.19
C ASP A 407 -13.93 -18.05 -16.91
N VAL A 408 -13.53 -17.02 -16.15
CA VAL A 408 -13.34 -15.67 -16.69
C VAL A 408 -12.13 -15.61 -17.61
N PHE A 409 -11.06 -16.32 -17.31
CA PHE A 409 -9.90 -16.43 -18.20
C PHE A 409 -10.28 -17.06 -19.55
N GLY A 410 -11.09 -18.12 -19.56
CA GLY A 410 -11.64 -18.70 -20.78
C GLY A 410 -12.47 -17.71 -21.61
N ILE A 411 -13.29 -16.87 -20.95
CA ILE A 411 -14.04 -15.81 -21.63
C ILE A 411 -13.10 -14.77 -22.26
N ILE A 412 -12.09 -14.32 -21.52
CA ILE A 412 -11.12 -13.33 -22.00
C ILE A 412 -10.32 -13.88 -23.17
N LYS A 413 -9.80 -15.12 -23.08
CA LYS A 413 -9.05 -15.77 -24.14
C LYS A 413 -9.84 -15.77 -25.43
N LYS A 414 -11.08 -16.26 -25.37
CA LYS A 414 -11.98 -16.28 -26.53
C LYS A 414 -12.23 -14.88 -27.11
N ALA A 415 -12.47 -13.89 -26.24
CA ALA A 415 -12.75 -12.52 -26.67
C ALA A 415 -11.54 -11.86 -27.36
N VAL A 416 -10.32 -12.22 -26.97
CA VAL A 416 -9.09 -11.77 -27.62
C VAL A 416 -8.93 -12.46 -28.97
N GLU A 417 -9.14 -13.77 -29.05
CA GLU A 417 -8.98 -14.57 -30.29
C GLU A 417 -9.97 -14.17 -31.39
N ASP A 418 -11.23 -13.93 -31.03
CA ASP A 418 -12.28 -13.54 -31.99
C ASP A 418 -12.39 -12.03 -32.21
N GLY A 419 -11.54 -11.22 -31.54
CA GLY A 419 -11.50 -9.77 -31.68
C GLY A 419 -12.69 -9.04 -31.04
N SER A 420 -13.49 -9.73 -30.20
CA SER A 420 -14.69 -9.16 -29.58
C SER A 420 -14.46 -8.44 -28.24
N LEU A 421 -13.22 -8.43 -27.72
CA LEU A 421 -12.88 -7.99 -26.37
C LEU A 421 -13.54 -6.65 -25.97
N ILE A 422 -13.38 -5.62 -26.81
CA ILE A 422 -13.97 -4.29 -26.57
C ILE A 422 -15.50 -4.33 -26.62
N HIS A 423 -16.07 -5.17 -27.47
CA HIS A 423 -17.53 -5.29 -27.64
C HIS A 423 -18.22 -6.00 -26.45
N GLN A 424 -17.46 -6.76 -25.65
CA GLN A 424 -17.97 -7.42 -24.45
C GLN A 424 -18.00 -6.48 -23.23
N LEU A 425 -17.29 -5.35 -23.28
CA LEU A 425 -17.34 -4.36 -22.22
C LEU A 425 -18.67 -3.61 -22.21
N LYS A 426 -19.31 -3.52 -21.06
CA LYS A 426 -20.56 -2.77 -20.86
C LYS A 426 -20.32 -1.26 -20.68
N GLY A 427 -19.07 -0.83 -20.58
CA GLY A 427 -18.64 0.55 -20.39
C GLY A 427 -17.25 0.79 -20.98
N PRO A 428 -16.67 1.97 -20.75
CA PRO A 428 -15.32 2.25 -21.23
C PRO A 428 -14.27 1.42 -20.50
N VAL A 429 -13.11 1.27 -21.14
CA VAL A 429 -11.91 0.66 -20.54
C VAL A 429 -11.48 1.45 -19.30
N ALA A 430 -11.08 0.77 -18.26
CA ALA A 430 -10.56 1.36 -17.03
C ALA A 430 -9.39 2.31 -17.29
N HIS A 431 -9.21 3.31 -16.43
CA HIS A 431 -8.11 4.25 -16.57
C HIS A 431 -6.78 3.63 -16.16
N SER A 432 -5.73 3.94 -16.90
CA SER A 432 -4.34 3.73 -16.47
C SER A 432 -3.72 5.08 -16.10
N GLY A 433 -2.92 5.11 -15.02
CA GLY A 433 -2.23 6.33 -14.60
C GLY A 433 -3.14 7.38 -13.94
N PHE A 434 -2.55 8.55 -13.66
CA PHE A 434 -3.26 9.69 -13.10
C PHE A 434 -3.92 10.52 -14.19
N LYS A 435 -5.25 10.67 -14.10
CA LYS A 435 -6.03 11.52 -15.02
C LYS A 435 -6.99 12.40 -14.24
N ARG A 436 -7.20 13.63 -14.73
CA ARG A 436 -8.27 14.50 -14.25
C ARG A 436 -9.62 13.88 -14.62
N LEU A 437 -10.60 13.89 -13.69
CA LEU A 437 -11.93 13.30 -13.93
C LEU A 437 -12.97 14.34 -14.43
N THR A 438 -12.80 15.61 -14.05
CA THR A 438 -13.71 16.72 -14.38
C THR A 438 -12.94 17.95 -14.79
#